data_58e3f55ba9945108fd9f7051b0363087
#
_entry.id   58e3f55ba9945108fd9f7051b0363087
#
_cell.length_a   1.000
_cell.length_b   1.000
_cell.length_c   1.000
_cell.angle_alpha   90.00
_cell.angle_beta   90.00
_cell.angle_gamma   90.00
#
_symmetry.space_group_name_H-M   'P 1'
#
loop_
_entity.id
_entity.type
_entity.pdbx_description
1 polymer ?
#
loop_
_entity_poly.entity_id
_entity_poly.type
_entity_poly.pdbx_seq_one_letter_code
_entity_poly.pdbx_strand_id
1 'polypeptide(L)'
;MVIDFKGTRFTDLARSAVEIIDRNLYERSCDVRWWATDSAVVSALEMPSPASASHATERLATILRSYTVYLDLWVADANGRVISTGRPELYPRAVGLDVSDTTWFQRAMMTGSGADFWVCDITTNPTLGNASVATYSTAVRKRGATHGERLGALGIFFDWGPQAAAVLDGIGLSPSERETSRLMLLDASHRVIAASDQRGLLTERYPLQAEGQSSGYYRTGDALIAFAETPGYETYRGLGWLGCIESRGISGF
;
A
#
# COMPACT_ATOMS: atom_id res chain seq x y z
N MET A 1 35.07 -10.89 -8.76
CA MET A 1 34.46 -10.88 -10.10
C MET A 1 33.11 -11.60 -10.16
N VAL A 2 32.94 -12.92 -9.86
CA VAL A 2 31.63 -13.59 -9.93
C VAL A 2 30.65 -13.07 -8.86
N ILE A 3 31.13 -12.84 -7.64
CA ILE A 3 30.31 -12.31 -6.53
C ILE A 3 29.88 -10.88 -6.80
N ASP A 4 30.75 -10.05 -7.33
CA ASP A 4 30.42 -8.66 -7.65
C ASP A 4 29.37 -8.59 -8.75
N PHE A 5 29.46 -9.43 -9.77
CA PHE A 5 28.45 -9.53 -10.81
C PHE A 5 27.08 -9.96 -10.25
N LYS A 6 27.06 -10.99 -9.38
CA LYS A 6 25.83 -11.47 -8.74
C LYS A 6 25.24 -10.42 -7.79
N GLY A 7 26.08 -9.74 -7.01
CA GLY A 7 25.69 -8.68 -6.09
C GLY A 7 25.05 -7.51 -6.83
N THR A 8 25.70 -7.00 -7.87
CA THR A 8 25.16 -5.90 -8.70
C THR A 8 23.83 -6.30 -9.34
N ARG A 9 23.75 -7.50 -9.95
CA ARG A 9 22.51 -7.98 -10.57
C ARG A 9 21.37 -8.12 -9.55
N PHE A 10 21.64 -8.61 -8.36
CA PHE A 10 20.60 -8.74 -7.31
C PHE A 10 20.16 -7.37 -6.78
N THR A 11 21.07 -6.39 -6.71
CA THR A 11 20.72 -5.01 -6.38
C THR A 11 19.78 -4.43 -7.43
N ASP A 12 20.02 -4.67 -8.72
CA ASP A 12 19.16 -4.22 -9.81
C ASP A 12 17.78 -4.91 -9.77
N LEU A 13 17.73 -6.20 -9.43
CA LEU A 13 16.46 -6.92 -9.25
C LEU A 13 15.69 -6.41 -8.04
N ALA A 14 16.36 -6.13 -6.92
CA ALA A 14 15.73 -5.52 -5.74
C ALA A 14 15.17 -4.12 -6.08
N ARG A 15 15.91 -3.33 -6.86
CA ARG A 15 15.47 -2.02 -7.36
C ARG A 15 14.23 -2.15 -8.25
N SER A 16 14.23 -3.09 -9.19
CA SER A 16 13.09 -3.33 -10.07
C SER A 16 11.81 -3.66 -9.28
N ALA A 17 11.93 -4.40 -8.18
CA ALA A 17 10.78 -4.71 -7.32
C ALA A 17 10.16 -3.44 -6.72
N VAL A 18 10.96 -2.55 -6.14
CA VAL A 18 10.44 -1.31 -5.52
C VAL A 18 9.98 -0.29 -6.55
N GLU A 19 10.57 -0.23 -7.74
CA GLU A 19 10.11 0.63 -8.83
C GLU A 19 8.71 0.22 -9.33
N ILE A 20 8.43 -1.08 -9.43
CA ILE A 20 7.09 -1.59 -9.77
C ILE A 20 6.09 -1.20 -8.67
N ILE A 21 6.48 -1.36 -7.41
CA ILE A 21 5.65 -0.98 -6.26
C ILE A 21 5.38 0.53 -6.26
N ASP A 22 6.37 1.38 -6.45
CA ASP A 22 6.20 2.83 -6.48
C ASP A 22 5.20 3.28 -7.54
N ARG A 23 5.27 2.70 -8.73
CA ARG A 23 4.31 2.97 -9.80
C ARG A 23 2.89 2.57 -9.40
N ASN A 24 2.74 1.36 -8.85
CA ASN A 24 1.43 0.89 -8.37
C ASN A 24 0.88 1.82 -7.27
N LEU A 25 1.71 2.23 -6.32
CA LEU A 25 1.29 3.08 -5.20
C LEU A 25 1.01 4.53 -5.63
N TYR A 26 1.71 5.03 -6.65
CA TYR A 26 1.40 6.31 -7.27
C TYR A 26 -0.02 6.33 -7.84
N GLU A 27 -0.41 5.28 -8.58
CA GLU A 27 -1.78 5.17 -9.10
C GLU A 27 -2.83 5.22 -7.97
N ARG A 28 -2.58 4.56 -6.84
CA ARG A 28 -3.49 4.62 -5.66
C ARG A 28 -3.64 6.03 -5.12
N SER A 29 -2.57 6.82 -5.15
CA SER A 29 -2.63 8.24 -4.76
C SER A 29 -3.49 9.08 -5.70
N CYS A 30 -3.52 8.73 -6.99
CA CYS A 30 -4.40 9.36 -7.97
C CYS A 30 -5.86 8.93 -7.75
N ASP A 31 -6.10 7.64 -7.56
CA ASP A 31 -7.43 7.05 -7.36
C ASP A 31 -8.15 7.71 -6.17
N VAL A 32 -7.52 7.80 -5.00
CA VAL A 32 -8.15 8.34 -3.80
C VAL A 32 -8.54 9.80 -3.96
N ARG A 33 -7.69 10.61 -4.60
CA ARG A 33 -7.97 12.03 -4.85
C ARG A 33 -9.11 12.20 -5.84
N TRP A 34 -9.14 11.39 -6.89
CA TRP A 34 -10.18 11.45 -7.91
C TRP A 34 -11.52 10.98 -7.35
N TRP A 35 -11.56 9.82 -6.71
CA TRP A 35 -12.82 9.29 -6.18
C TRP A 35 -13.39 10.10 -5.01
N ALA A 36 -12.57 10.85 -4.29
CA ALA A 36 -13.05 11.79 -3.28
C ALA A 36 -13.85 12.96 -3.88
N THR A 37 -13.77 13.19 -5.19
CA THR A 37 -14.57 14.20 -5.91
C THR A 37 -15.78 13.62 -6.63
N ASP A 38 -16.02 12.31 -6.53
CA ASP A 38 -17.19 11.67 -7.13
C ASP A 38 -18.48 12.26 -6.55
N SER A 39 -19.41 12.63 -7.42
CA SER A 39 -20.63 13.33 -7.02
C SER A 39 -21.51 12.56 -6.05
N ALA A 40 -21.53 11.23 -6.15
CA ALA A 40 -22.29 10.39 -5.21
C ALA A 40 -21.64 10.38 -3.82
N VAL A 41 -20.30 10.32 -3.76
CA VAL A 41 -19.53 10.38 -2.51
C VAL A 41 -19.72 11.75 -1.83
N VAL A 42 -19.58 12.83 -2.60
CA VAL A 42 -19.78 14.20 -2.09
C VAL A 42 -21.21 14.39 -1.60
N SER A 43 -22.22 13.98 -2.38
CA SER A 43 -23.64 14.15 -2.03
C SER A 43 -24.02 13.37 -0.77
N ALA A 44 -23.44 12.20 -0.53
CA ALA A 44 -23.71 11.40 0.68
C ALA A 44 -23.29 12.12 1.96
N LEU A 45 -22.31 13.02 1.87
CA LEU A 45 -21.80 13.81 2.99
C LEU A 45 -22.42 15.22 3.07
N GLU A 46 -22.74 15.84 1.92
CA GLU A 46 -23.40 17.17 1.89
C GLU A 46 -24.87 17.10 2.26
N MET A 47 -25.56 16.07 1.81
CA MET A 47 -27.00 15.86 2.01
C MET A 47 -27.27 14.45 2.55
N PRO A 48 -26.86 14.20 3.82
CA PRO A 48 -26.94 12.86 4.39
C PRO A 48 -28.38 12.35 4.45
N SER A 49 -28.60 11.20 3.82
CA SER A 49 -29.86 10.47 3.85
C SER A 49 -29.60 8.99 3.52
N PRO A 50 -30.54 8.07 3.86
CA PRO A 50 -30.42 6.68 3.44
C PRO A 50 -30.29 6.53 1.92
N ALA A 51 -30.96 7.37 1.14
CA ALA A 51 -30.93 7.32 -0.32
C ALA A 51 -29.57 7.77 -0.86
N SER A 52 -28.97 8.86 -0.34
CA SER A 52 -27.66 9.32 -0.79
C SER A 52 -26.54 8.35 -0.37
N ALA A 53 -26.64 7.73 0.80
CA ALA A 53 -25.71 6.69 1.24
C ALA A 53 -25.80 5.43 0.36
N SER A 54 -27.02 4.99 0.00
CA SER A 54 -27.23 3.87 -0.94
C SER A 54 -26.63 4.17 -2.31
N HIS A 55 -26.87 5.37 -2.83
CA HIS A 55 -26.31 5.78 -4.12
C HIS A 55 -24.77 5.82 -4.11
N ALA A 56 -24.17 6.30 -3.02
CA ALA A 56 -22.72 6.25 -2.86
C ALA A 56 -22.20 4.79 -2.84
N THR A 57 -22.89 3.89 -2.11
CA THR A 57 -22.55 2.45 -2.09
C THR A 57 -22.59 1.83 -3.48
N GLU A 58 -23.63 2.08 -4.27
CA GLU A 58 -23.76 1.59 -5.64
C GLU A 58 -22.63 2.13 -6.54
N ARG A 59 -22.26 3.39 -6.34
CA ARG A 59 -21.17 4.01 -7.09
C ARG A 59 -19.81 3.41 -6.72
N LEU A 60 -19.53 3.24 -5.42
CA LEU A 60 -18.31 2.58 -4.95
C LEU A 60 -18.21 1.14 -5.43
N ALA A 61 -19.32 0.39 -5.42
CA ALA A 61 -19.40 -0.97 -5.96
C ALA A 61 -19.07 -0.99 -7.47
N THR A 62 -19.53 0.03 -8.21
CA THR A 62 -19.23 0.16 -9.64
C THR A 62 -17.73 0.39 -9.88
N ILE A 63 -17.09 1.24 -9.08
CA ILE A 63 -15.65 1.46 -9.12
C ILE A 63 -14.91 0.15 -8.86
N LEU A 64 -15.26 -0.58 -7.81
CA LEU A 64 -14.61 -1.83 -7.41
C LEU A 64 -14.75 -2.96 -8.44
N ARG A 65 -15.77 -2.96 -9.29
CA ARG A 65 -15.87 -3.91 -10.41
C ARG A 65 -14.77 -3.71 -11.46
N SER A 66 -14.29 -2.49 -11.62
CA SER A 66 -13.23 -2.14 -12.58
C SER A 66 -11.84 -2.14 -11.94
N TYR A 67 -11.75 -1.86 -10.65
CA TYR A 67 -10.49 -1.75 -9.90
C TYR A 67 -10.38 -2.91 -8.90
N THR A 68 -10.02 -4.08 -9.39
CA THR A 68 -10.01 -5.34 -8.63
C THR A 68 -8.91 -5.45 -7.57
N VAL A 69 -7.98 -4.49 -7.55
CA VAL A 69 -6.86 -4.45 -6.61
C VAL A 69 -7.23 -3.93 -5.21
N TYR A 70 -8.47 -3.49 -5.02
CA TYR A 70 -8.96 -3.00 -3.73
C TYR A 70 -9.89 -4.02 -3.06
N LEU A 71 -9.74 -4.16 -1.75
CA LEU A 71 -10.68 -4.93 -0.94
C LEU A 71 -12.00 -4.20 -0.78
N ASP A 72 -11.94 -2.90 -0.42
CA ASP A 72 -13.12 -2.05 -0.27
C ASP A 72 -12.76 -0.57 -0.32
N LEU A 73 -13.78 0.28 -0.43
CA LEU A 73 -13.72 1.73 -0.37
C LEU A 73 -14.73 2.20 0.68
N TRP A 74 -14.32 3.06 1.63
CA TRP A 74 -15.18 3.52 2.72
C TRP A 74 -15.31 5.04 2.72
N VAL A 75 -16.55 5.51 2.86
CA VAL A 75 -16.85 6.93 3.09
C VAL A 75 -17.27 7.09 4.55
N ALA A 76 -16.52 7.91 5.29
CA ALA A 76 -16.82 8.26 6.67
C ALA A 76 -17.24 9.72 6.78
N ASP A 77 -18.21 10.02 7.63
CA ASP A 77 -18.66 11.39 7.92
C ASP A 77 -17.63 12.17 8.77
N ALA A 78 -17.89 13.44 9.04
CA ALA A 78 -17.00 14.30 9.82
C ALA A 78 -16.74 13.80 11.26
N ASN A 79 -17.61 12.93 11.80
CA ASN A 79 -17.45 12.33 13.12
C ASN A 79 -16.70 10.99 13.09
N GLY A 80 -16.29 10.53 11.90
CA GLY A 80 -15.61 9.26 11.73
C GLY A 80 -16.53 8.05 11.67
N ARG A 81 -17.83 8.22 11.42
CA ARG A 81 -18.74 7.09 11.20
C ARG A 81 -18.75 6.71 9.73
N VAL A 82 -18.48 5.47 9.41
CA VAL A 82 -18.59 4.94 8.04
C VAL A 82 -20.06 4.90 7.62
N ILE A 83 -20.40 5.65 6.59
CA ILE A 83 -21.78 5.79 6.08
C ILE A 83 -22.04 4.99 4.80
N SER A 84 -20.99 4.70 4.03
CA SER A 84 -21.09 3.94 2.77
C SER A 84 -19.80 3.15 2.54
N THR A 85 -19.96 1.95 1.97
CA THR A 85 -18.87 1.06 1.56
C THR A 85 -19.19 0.46 0.20
N GLY A 86 -18.18 0.01 -0.52
CA GLY A 86 -18.37 -0.54 -1.86
C GLY A 86 -18.79 -2.02 -1.87
N ARG A 87 -18.56 -2.76 -0.77
CA ARG A 87 -18.86 -4.20 -0.64
C ARG A 87 -19.52 -4.56 0.69
N PRO A 88 -20.69 -3.97 1.01
CA PRO A 88 -21.35 -4.21 2.29
C PRO A 88 -21.77 -5.68 2.49
N GLU A 89 -21.99 -6.43 1.42
CA GLU A 89 -22.30 -7.86 1.45
C GLU A 89 -21.10 -8.72 1.89
N LEU A 90 -19.88 -8.33 1.56
CA LEU A 90 -18.66 -9.02 1.98
C LEU A 90 -18.19 -8.54 3.38
N TYR A 91 -18.37 -7.27 3.66
CA TYR A 91 -17.91 -6.61 4.89
C TYR A 91 -19.05 -5.92 5.64
N PRO A 92 -20.06 -6.68 6.10
CA PRO A 92 -21.30 -6.09 6.66
C PRO A 92 -21.09 -5.29 7.94
N ARG A 93 -19.93 -5.47 8.62
CA ARG A 93 -19.59 -4.69 9.83
C ARG A 93 -18.91 -3.36 9.54
N ALA A 94 -18.62 -3.05 8.26
CA ALA A 94 -17.94 -1.82 7.91
C ALA A 94 -18.86 -0.61 7.99
N VAL A 95 -20.11 -0.72 7.53
CA VAL A 95 -21.10 0.35 7.66
C VAL A 95 -21.45 0.56 9.13
N GLY A 96 -21.40 1.80 9.58
CA GLY A 96 -21.65 2.17 10.97
C GLY A 96 -20.41 2.05 11.89
N LEU A 97 -19.28 1.53 11.38
CA LEU A 97 -18.04 1.47 12.14
C LEU A 97 -17.58 2.89 12.50
N ASP A 98 -17.11 3.06 13.73
CA ASP A 98 -16.42 4.26 14.17
C ASP A 98 -14.92 4.13 13.82
N VAL A 99 -14.45 5.03 12.98
CA VAL A 99 -13.04 5.10 12.53
C VAL A 99 -12.36 6.38 12.99
N SER A 100 -12.99 7.16 13.87
CA SER A 100 -12.50 8.46 14.35
C SER A 100 -11.10 8.39 14.96
N ASP A 101 -10.76 7.29 15.62
CA ASP A 101 -9.45 7.06 16.25
C ASP A 101 -8.43 6.42 15.30
N THR A 102 -8.82 6.10 14.06
CA THR A 102 -7.90 5.50 13.11
C THR A 102 -6.97 6.56 12.48
N THR A 103 -5.71 6.18 12.29
CA THR A 103 -4.71 7.07 11.67
C THR A 103 -5.15 7.55 10.29
N TRP A 104 -5.71 6.66 9.47
CA TRP A 104 -6.10 7.02 8.10
C TRP A 104 -7.19 8.11 8.08
N PHE A 105 -8.20 8.01 8.98
CA PHE A 105 -9.27 9.00 9.06
C PHE A 105 -8.75 10.34 9.57
N GLN A 106 -8.00 10.34 10.68
CA GLN A 106 -7.45 11.55 11.28
C GLN A 106 -6.54 12.28 10.28
N ARG A 107 -5.68 11.57 9.57
CA ARG A 107 -4.80 12.14 8.56
C ARG A 107 -5.54 12.64 7.33
N ALA A 108 -6.55 11.93 6.87
CA ALA A 108 -7.42 12.41 5.80
C ALA A 108 -8.07 13.76 6.15
N MET A 109 -8.62 13.85 7.36
CA MET A 109 -9.25 15.08 7.85
C MET A 109 -8.26 16.24 8.08
N MET A 110 -6.95 15.96 8.11
CA MET A 110 -5.90 17.00 8.22
C MET A 110 -5.36 17.45 6.86
N THR A 111 -5.77 16.86 5.74
CA THR A 111 -5.31 17.28 4.40
C THR A 111 -5.65 18.74 4.13
N GLY A 112 -4.71 19.50 3.58
CA GLY A 112 -4.85 20.95 3.33
C GLY A 112 -5.73 21.25 2.13
N SER A 113 -5.72 20.39 1.12
CA SER A 113 -6.44 20.57 -0.15
C SER A 113 -6.93 19.24 -0.72
N GLY A 114 -7.73 19.30 -1.78
CA GLY A 114 -8.14 18.12 -2.55
C GLY A 114 -7.01 17.49 -3.39
N ALA A 115 -5.86 18.15 -3.48
CA ALA A 115 -4.66 17.60 -4.10
C ALA A 115 -3.83 16.72 -3.12
N ASP A 116 -4.13 16.79 -1.83
CA ASP A 116 -3.40 16.07 -0.80
C ASP A 116 -4.05 14.71 -0.50
N PHE A 117 -3.24 13.79 -0.04
CA PHE A 117 -3.68 12.48 0.45
C PHE A 117 -2.75 12.02 1.57
N TRP A 118 -3.18 11.02 2.29
CA TRP A 118 -2.34 10.28 3.24
C TRP A 118 -2.28 8.81 2.85
N VAL A 119 -1.14 8.18 3.08
CA VAL A 119 -0.98 6.74 2.97
C VAL A 119 -0.45 6.19 4.28
N CYS A 120 -1.10 5.16 4.80
CA CYS A 120 -0.62 4.39 5.93
C CYS A 120 0.30 3.27 5.44
N ASP A 121 1.31 2.97 6.23
CA ASP A 121 2.14 1.79 6.02
C ASP A 121 1.30 0.50 6.11
N ILE A 122 1.85 -0.62 5.63
CA ILE A 122 1.10 -1.88 5.59
C ILE A 122 0.70 -2.32 6.99
N THR A 123 -0.61 -2.52 7.16
CA THR A 123 -1.22 -3.01 8.39
C THR A 123 -2.30 -4.04 8.08
N THR A 124 -2.68 -4.84 9.07
CA THR A 124 -3.87 -5.70 8.96
C THR A 124 -5.13 -4.91 9.25
N ASN A 125 -6.22 -5.20 8.52
CA ASN A 125 -7.54 -4.63 8.79
C ASN A 125 -8.51 -5.72 9.26
N PRO A 126 -8.91 -5.73 10.55
CA PRO A 126 -9.79 -6.75 11.10
C PRO A 126 -11.17 -6.80 10.45
N THR A 127 -11.70 -5.66 10.02
CA THR A 127 -13.01 -5.57 9.36
C THR A 127 -12.98 -6.13 7.94
N LEU A 128 -11.79 -6.11 7.30
CA LEU A 128 -11.55 -6.66 5.97
C LEU A 128 -10.91 -8.08 6.03
N GLY A 129 -11.34 -8.90 6.98
CA GLY A 129 -10.89 -10.29 7.11
C GLY A 129 -9.44 -10.45 7.56
N ASN A 130 -8.89 -9.49 8.29
CA ASN A 130 -7.48 -9.43 8.70
C ASN A 130 -6.50 -9.38 7.50
N ALA A 131 -6.95 -8.93 6.34
CA ALA A 131 -6.09 -8.75 5.19
C ALA A 131 -5.05 -7.66 5.44
N SER A 132 -3.85 -7.83 4.87
CA SER A 132 -2.82 -6.80 4.84
C SER A 132 -3.18 -5.76 3.80
N VAL A 133 -3.24 -4.50 4.19
CA VAL A 133 -3.66 -3.39 3.33
C VAL A 133 -2.68 -2.24 3.36
N ALA A 134 -2.52 -1.57 2.21
CA ALA A 134 -2.06 -0.19 2.14
C ALA A 134 -3.31 0.69 2.11
N THR A 135 -3.47 1.57 3.09
CA THR A 135 -4.64 2.44 3.16
C THR A 135 -4.28 3.82 2.66
N TYR A 136 -4.93 4.25 1.59
CA TYR A 136 -4.87 5.62 1.09
C TYR A 136 -6.13 6.36 1.51
N SER A 137 -5.97 7.63 1.89
CA SER A 137 -7.11 8.43 2.36
C SER A 137 -6.95 9.90 2.05
N THR A 138 -8.08 10.59 1.89
CA THR A 138 -8.15 12.04 1.76
C THR A 138 -9.50 12.56 2.25
N ALA A 139 -9.56 13.85 2.58
CA ALA A 139 -10.85 14.46 2.91
C ALA A 139 -11.74 14.60 1.68
N VAL A 140 -13.00 14.22 1.84
CA VAL A 140 -14.07 14.57 0.89
C VAL A 140 -14.49 16.00 1.16
N ARG A 141 -14.51 16.83 0.12
CA ARG A 141 -14.73 18.26 0.25
C ARG A 141 -16.02 18.70 -0.44
N LYS A 142 -16.59 19.75 0.12
CA LYS A 142 -17.82 20.35 -0.38
C LYS A 142 -17.74 20.65 -1.88
N ARG A 143 -18.73 20.17 -2.63
CA ARG A 143 -18.81 20.25 -4.10
C ARG A 143 -17.63 19.60 -4.84
N GLY A 144 -16.86 18.75 -4.19
CA GLY A 144 -15.62 18.20 -4.75
C GLY A 144 -14.53 19.27 -5.03
N ALA A 145 -14.68 20.48 -4.47
CA ALA A 145 -13.77 21.57 -4.72
C ALA A 145 -12.44 21.41 -4.00
N THR A 146 -11.32 21.76 -4.67
CA THR A 146 -9.97 21.59 -4.12
C THR A 146 -9.79 22.24 -2.74
N HIS A 147 -10.38 23.40 -2.49
CA HIS A 147 -10.31 24.15 -1.23
C HIS A 147 -11.66 24.21 -0.50
N GLY A 148 -12.58 23.28 -0.82
CA GLY A 148 -13.87 23.19 -0.14
C GLY A 148 -13.75 22.77 1.32
N GLU A 149 -14.79 23.06 2.08
CA GLU A 149 -14.95 22.56 3.45
C GLU A 149 -14.84 21.03 3.49
N ARG A 150 -14.17 20.49 4.50
CA ARG A 150 -14.05 19.03 4.71
C ARG A 150 -15.33 18.48 5.30
N LEU A 151 -15.99 17.59 4.60
CA LEU A 151 -17.27 16.98 4.99
C LEU A 151 -17.09 15.62 5.66
N GLY A 152 -16.01 14.96 5.39
CA GLY A 152 -15.68 13.63 5.86
C GLY A 152 -14.44 13.12 5.12
N ALA A 153 -14.26 11.80 5.09
CA ALA A 153 -13.09 11.18 4.49
C ALA A 153 -13.45 9.99 3.58
N LEU A 154 -12.66 9.81 2.54
CA LEU A 154 -12.60 8.58 1.74
C LEU A 154 -11.36 7.80 2.13
N GLY A 155 -11.53 6.53 2.51
CA GLY A 155 -10.47 5.53 2.66
C GLY A 155 -10.57 4.48 1.58
N ILE A 156 -9.44 4.16 0.92
CA ILE A 156 -9.35 3.10 -0.07
C ILE A 156 -8.34 2.06 0.42
N PHE A 157 -8.72 0.78 0.39
CA PHE A 157 -7.98 -0.32 1.00
C PHE A 157 -7.40 -1.22 -0.09
N PHE A 158 -6.15 -0.95 -0.45
CA PHE A 158 -5.42 -1.71 -1.45
C PHE A 158 -5.02 -3.08 -0.89
N ASP A 159 -5.38 -4.16 -1.62
CA ASP A 159 -5.09 -5.54 -1.23
C ASP A 159 -3.61 -5.85 -1.42
N TRP A 160 -2.83 -5.64 -0.36
CA TRP A 160 -1.37 -5.69 -0.42
C TRP A 160 -0.82 -7.09 -0.70
N GLY A 161 -1.35 -8.11 -0.02
CA GLY A 161 -0.77 -9.47 -0.06
C GLY A 161 -0.63 -10.02 -1.48
N PRO A 162 -1.71 -10.16 -2.26
CA PRO A 162 -1.65 -10.67 -3.63
C PRO A 162 -0.81 -9.80 -4.57
N GLN A 163 -0.85 -8.47 -4.40
CA GLN A 163 -0.10 -7.55 -5.26
C GLN A 163 1.40 -7.65 -5.01
N ALA A 164 1.82 -7.69 -3.75
CA ALA A 164 3.22 -7.87 -3.38
C ALA A 164 3.74 -9.25 -3.81
N ALA A 165 2.95 -10.30 -3.64
CA ALA A 165 3.31 -11.64 -4.11
C ALA A 165 3.55 -11.66 -5.63
N ALA A 166 2.66 -11.07 -6.42
CA ALA A 166 2.81 -10.98 -7.88
C ALA A 166 4.09 -10.23 -8.29
N VAL A 167 4.46 -9.17 -7.56
CA VAL A 167 5.72 -8.45 -7.82
C VAL A 167 6.93 -9.34 -7.52
N LEU A 168 6.96 -10.00 -6.36
CA LEU A 168 8.08 -10.87 -5.98
C LEU A 168 8.20 -12.09 -6.91
N ASP A 169 7.09 -12.67 -7.34
CA ASP A 169 7.06 -13.77 -8.30
C ASP A 169 7.54 -13.34 -9.70
N GLY A 170 7.30 -12.09 -10.07
CA GLY A 170 7.74 -11.51 -11.34
C GLY A 170 9.24 -11.17 -11.42
N ILE A 171 9.96 -11.18 -10.30
CA ILE A 171 11.40 -10.87 -10.29
C ILE A 171 12.20 -11.95 -11.05
N GLY A 172 13.06 -11.52 -11.96
CA GLY A 172 13.81 -12.34 -12.90
C GLY A 172 14.94 -13.19 -12.29
N LEU A 173 14.65 -13.96 -11.24
CA LEU A 173 15.55 -15.00 -10.72
C LEU A 173 15.39 -16.30 -11.51
N SER A 174 16.49 -16.99 -11.78
CA SER A 174 16.44 -18.35 -12.33
C SER A 174 15.83 -19.32 -11.30
N PRO A 175 15.31 -20.50 -11.72
CA PRO A 175 14.78 -21.49 -10.79
C PRO A 175 15.74 -21.85 -9.65
N SER A 176 17.01 -22.09 -9.96
CA SER A 176 18.05 -22.42 -8.96
C SER A 176 18.36 -21.26 -8.00
N GLU A 177 18.28 -20.02 -8.45
CA GLU A 177 18.43 -18.85 -7.60
C GLU A 177 17.22 -18.70 -6.66
N ARG A 178 16.00 -19.00 -7.12
CA ARG A 178 14.80 -18.95 -6.30
C ARG A 178 14.85 -19.95 -5.15
N GLU A 179 15.37 -21.15 -5.39
CA GLU A 179 15.52 -22.19 -4.34
C GLU A 179 16.46 -21.76 -3.22
N THR A 180 17.45 -20.92 -3.53
CA THR A 180 18.48 -20.48 -2.58
C THR A 180 18.29 -19.06 -2.09
N SER A 181 17.27 -18.35 -2.57
CA SER A 181 17.08 -16.94 -2.27
C SER A 181 15.71 -16.65 -1.63
N ARG A 182 15.71 -15.73 -0.67
CA ARG A 182 14.53 -15.11 -0.09
C ARG A 182 14.40 -13.70 -0.61
N LEU A 183 13.29 -13.40 -1.30
CA LEU A 183 12.95 -12.06 -1.75
C LEU A 183 12.02 -11.43 -0.73
N MET A 184 12.27 -10.17 -0.39
CA MET A 184 11.49 -9.43 0.62
C MET A 184 11.23 -8.00 0.17
N LEU A 185 10.12 -7.45 0.60
CA LEU A 185 9.88 -6.02 0.69
C LEU A 185 9.88 -5.64 2.17
N LEU A 186 10.63 -4.62 2.50
CA LEU A 186 10.79 -4.12 3.87
C LEU A 186 10.22 -2.70 3.95
N ASP A 187 9.59 -2.35 5.07
CA ASP A 187 9.24 -0.96 5.35
C ASP A 187 10.49 -0.15 5.80
N ALA A 188 10.32 1.15 5.99
CA ALA A 188 11.41 2.04 6.41
C ALA A 188 12.06 1.66 7.75
N SER A 189 11.40 0.83 8.56
CA SER A 189 11.93 0.29 9.81
C SER A 189 12.51 -1.12 9.66
N HIS A 190 12.67 -1.59 8.43
CA HIS A 190 13.11 -2.94 8.02
C HIS A 190 12.15 -4.06 8.46
N ARG A 191 10.88 -3.75 8.76
CA ARG A 191 9.87 -4.77 9.01
C ARG A 191 9.51 -5.45 7.69
N VAL A 192 9.43 -6.76 7.68
CA VAL A 192 9.05 -7.55 6.49
C VAL A 192 7.57 -7.31 6.18
N ILE A 193 7.28 -6.65 5.08
CA ILE A 193 5.92 -6.37 4.61
C ILE A 193 5.48 -7.29 3.47
N ALA A 194 6.42 -7.97 2.82
CA ALA A 194 6.18 -9.08 1.90
C ALA A 194 7.42 -9.98 1.84
N ALA A 195 7.24 -11.27 1.61
CA ALA A 195 8.33 -12.22 1.44
C ALA A 195 7.92 -13.38 0.51
N SER A 196 8.86 -13.86 -0.31
CA SER A 196 8.62 -14.98 -1.23
C SER A 196 8.28 -16.30 -0.52
N ASP A 197 8.77 -16.47 0.73
CA ASP A 197 8.49 -17.62 1.58
C ASP A 197 7.30 -17.43 2.55
N GLN A 198 6.64 -16.29 2.48
CA GLN A 198 5.51 -15.89 3.33
C GLN A 198 5.81 -15.88 4.83
N ARG A 199 7.09 -15.85 5.24
CA ARG A 199 7.50 -15.87 6.65
C ARG A 199 7.70 -14.46 7.19
N GLY A 200 7.41 -14.29 8.48
CA GLY A 200 7.69 -13.08 9.23
C GLY A 200 6.88 -11.85 8.83
N LEU A 201 5.82 -12.01 8.03
CA LEU A 201 5.02 -10.90 7.55
C LEU A 201 4.49 -10.05 8.71
N LEU A 202 4.76 -8.76 8.67
CA LEU A 202 4.40 -7.71 9.63
C LEU A 202 4.94 -7.90 11.06
N THR A 203 5.75 -8.94 11.29
CA THR A 203 6.30 -9.28 12.62
C THR A 203 7.82 -9.31 12.67
N GLU A 204 8.47 -9.80 11.61
CA GLU A 204 9.93 -9.87 11.52
C GLU A 204 10.53 -8.49 11.20
N ARG A 205 11.61 -8.12 11.90
CA ARG A 205 12.52 -7.05 11.50
C ARG A 205 13.78 -7.68 10.93
N TYR A 206 14.00 -7.47 9.65
CA TYR A 206 15.18 -7.99 8.96
C TYR A 206 16.42 -7.15 9.35
N PRO A 207 17.54 -7.78 9.75
CA PRO A 207 18.73 -7.08 10.21
C PRO A 207 19.57 -6.54 9.04
N LEU A 208 18.97 -5.70 8.19
CA LEU A 208 19.63 -5.10 7.04
C LEU A 208 20.72 -4.12 7.48
N GLN A 209 21.93 -4.26 6.89
CA GLN A 209 23.09 -3.39 7.11
C GLN A 209 23.24 -2.45 5.90
N ALA A 210 22.36 -1.46 5.79
CA ALA A 210 22.39 -0.52 4.67
C ALA A 210 23.47 0.57 4.83
N GLU A 211 23.97 0.83 6.04
CA GLU A 211 25.04 1.81 6.36
C GLU A 211 24.80 3.20 5.74
N GLY A 212 23.54 3.62 5.65
CA GLY A 212 23.14 4.89 5.05
C GLY A 212 23.13 4.90 3.51
N GLN A 213 23.34 3.75 2.86
CA GLN A 213 23.23 3.61 1.41
C GLN A 213 21.78 3.34 1.01
N SER A 214 21.34 3.93 -0.09
CA SER A 214 20.02 3.68 -0.67
C SER A 214 19.96 2.38 -1.47
N SER A 215 21.10 1.83 -1.87
CA SER A 215 21.19 0.53 -2.54
C SER A 215 22.61 -0.03 -2.47
N GLY A 216 22.70 -1.35 -2.52
CA GLY A 216 23.99 -2.03 -2.50
C GLY A 216 23.86 -3.51 -2.21
N TYR A 217 25.01 -4.15 -1.99
CA TYR A 217 25.07 -5.53 -1.56
C TYR A 217 26.25 -5.75 -0.61
N TYR A 218 26.12 -6.75 0.25
CA TYR A 218 27.19 -7.16 1.15
C TYR A 218 27.09 -8.66 1.45
N ARG A 219 28.16 -9.22 2.01
CA ARG A 219 28.18 -10.62 2.46
C ARG A 219 28.12 -10.69 3.97
N THR A 220 27.39 -11.69 4.44
CA THR A 220 27.37 -12.07 5.86
C THR A 220 27.31 -13.59 5.96
N GLY A 221 28.37 -14.20 6.51
CA GLY A 221 28.52 -15.66 6.50
C GLY A 221 28.52 -16.23 5.07
N ASP A 222 27.60 -17.16 4.81
CA ASP A 222 27.38 -17.81 3.51
C ASP A 222 26.30 -17.11 2.65
N ALA A 223 25.77 -15.99 3.13
CA ALA A 223 24.72 -15.25 2.43
C ALA A 223 25.28 -14.00 1.70
N LEU A 224 24.70 -13.72 0.55
CA LEU A 224 24.78 -12.45 -0.17
C LEU A 224 23.46 -11.72 0.02
N ILE A 225 23.55 -10.50 0.55
CA ILE A 225 22.39 -9.63 0.75
C ILE A 225 22.49 -8.48 -0.24
N ALA A 226 21.44 -8.26 -1.03
CA ALA A 226 21.33 -7.12 -1.94
C ALA A 226 20.05 -6.36 -1.64
N PHE A 227 20.10 -5.03 -1.72
CA PHE A 227 18.96 -4.18 -1.39
C PHE A 227 18.92 -2.92 -2.24
N ALA A 228 17.73 -2.36 -2.38
CA ALA A 228 17.52 -1.05 -2.97
C ALA A 228 16.29 -0.39 -2.33
N GLU A 229 16.43 0.89 -1.97
CA GLU A 229 15.35 1.71 -1.45
C GLU A 229 14.50 2.25 -2.60
N THR A 230 13.22 2.49 -2.31
CA THR A 230 12.25 3.08 -3.23
C THR A 230 12.73 4.45 -3.73
N PRO A 231 12.86 4.66 -5.07
CA PRO A 231 13.25 5.95 -5.62
C PRO A 231 12.08 6.94 -5.69
N GLY A 232 10.84 6.46 -5.52
CA GLY A 232 9.63 7.19 -5.83
C GLY A 232 9.26 7.10 -7.32
N TYR A 233 8.07 7.60 -7.64
CA TYR A 233 7.57 7.68 -9.01
C TYR A 233 6.69 8.92 -9.19
N GLU A 234 6.99 9.74 -10.21
CA GLU A 234 6.32 11.01 -10.47
C GLU A 234 6.28 11.90 -9.20
N THR A 235 5.08 12.26 -8.73
CA THR A 235 4.88 13.06 -7.52
C THR A 235 4.85 12.23 -6.23
N TYR A 236 4.87 10.90 -6.34
CA TYR A 236 4.90 9.98 -5.21
C TYR A 236 6.35 9.73 -4.76
N ARG A 237 6.67 10.14 -3.54
CA ARG A 237 8.05 10.06 -3.03
C ARG A 237 8.41 8.70 -2.42
N GLY A 238 7.46 7.76 -2.41
CA GLY A 238 7.62 6.48 -1.71
C GLY A 238 7.47 6.62 -0.19
N LEU A 239 7.57 5.48 0.49
CA LEU A 239 7.48 5.37 1.95
C LEU A 239 8.83 4.95 2.59
N GLY A 240 9.93 5.05 1.85
CA GLY A 240 11.24 4.57 2.33
C GLY A 240 11.32 3.04 2.39
N TRP A 241 10.52 2.35 1.58
CA TRP A 241 10.56 0.90 1.51
C TRP A 241 11.76 0.40 0.75
N LEU A 242 12.17 -0.85 1.03
CA LEU A 242 13.32 -1.47 0.39
C LEU A 242 12.91 -2.82 -0.22
N GLY A 243 13.40 -3.07 -1.45
CA GLY A 243 13.53 -4.42 -1.97
C GLY A 243 14.79 -5.06 -1.39
N CYS A 244 14.69 -6.31 -0.97
CA CYS A 244 15.81 -7.04 -0.40
C CYS A 244 15.84 -8.48 -0.93
N ILE A 245 17.01 -8.95 -1.32
CA ILE A 245 17.27 -10.33 -1.75
C ILE A 245 18.37 -10.90 -0.88
N GLU A 246 18.05 -11.95 -0.11
CA GLU A 246 19.02 -12.77 0.58
C GLU A 246 19.25 -14.07 -0.19
N SER A 247 20.46 -14.35 -0.63
CA SER A 247 20.81 -15.59 -1.32
C SER A 247 21.86 -16.34 -0.54
N ARG A 248 21.60 -17.62 -0.21
CA ARG A 248 22.47 -18.49 0.56
C ARG A 248 23.18 -19.52 -0.33
N GLY A 249 24.20 -20.19 0.23
CA GLY A 249 24.95 -21.24 -0.48
C GLY A 249 25.93 -20.69 -1.50
N ILE A 250 26.40 -19.46 -1.33
CA ILE A 250 27.50 -18.92 -2.12
C ILE A 250 28.79 -19.45 -1.49
N SER A 251 29.13 -20.69 -1.87
CA SER A 251 30.45 -21.25 -1.54
C SER A 251 31.52 -20.34 -2.12
N GLY A 252 32.34 -19.75 -1.24
CA GLY A 252 33.54 -19.06 -1.69
C GLY A 252 34.50 -20.08 -2.31
N PHE A 253 34.93 -19.81 -3.50
CA PHE A 253 36.17 -20.35 -4.05
C PHE A 253 37.33 -19.48 -3.59
#